data_5900ef439dfe785afb5a4c4f35f584b7
#
_entry.id   5900ef439dfe785afb5a4c4f35f584b7
#
_cell.length_a   1.000
_cell.length_b   1.000
_cell.length_c   1.000
_cell.angle_alpha   90.00
_cell.angle_beta   90.00
_cell.angle_gamma   90.00
#
_symmetry.space_group_name_H-M   'P 1'
#
loop_
_entity.id
_entity.type
_entity.pdbx_description
1 polymer ?
#
loop_
_entity_poly.entity_id
_entity_poly.type
_entity_poly.pdbx_seq_one_letter_code
_entity_poly.pdbx_strand_id
1 'polypeptide(L)'
;HSYSGDCRIEWTIRNGIMVDYEITKKMLRYFINKAIRHSVSRPTVMMATPCEISSVVRHALVDALAHAGAQQIFLLSAPAAAAIGAGVIIDTPEAVLSTVIGKDVTDCGIYCAGGVVEEHGISFGGKTIDEGIRRFVQAKYHLMIGMTQAEQLKREWISVVHTGESRTFTIRGRRIADGVEIILELTERNLSPIMQRILQPVVQLIKKVMRAATPEMAEDLLKNGMILSGGTAKLSGIDEWIASQIGVPVFVADEPENVVAKGCCLALGNAVRLPMLVESGEKYYGGI
;
A
#
# COMPACT_ATOMS: atom_id res chain seq x y z
N HIS A 1 -21.53 6.16 4.18
CA HIS A 1 -22.60 5.29 4.65
C HIS A 1 -23.01 5.74 6.04
N SER A 2 -24.22 6.31 6.15
CA SER A 2 -24.88 6.57 7.44
C SER A 2 -25.44 5.24 7.95
N TYR A 3 -24.78 4.65 8.94
CA TYR A 3 -25.38 3.58 9.71
C TYR A 3 -26.34 4.21 10.73
N SER A 4 -27.63 3.94 10.57
CA SER A 4 -28.63 4.21 11.58
C SER A 4 -28.59 3.08 12.59
N GLY A 5 -28.21 3.35 13.84
CA GLY A 5 -28.14 2.41 14.95
C GLY A 5 -26.81 2.53 15.70
N ASP A 6 -26.70 1.97 16.88
CA ASP A 6 -25.56 2.02 17.81
C ASP A 6 -24.24 1.39 17.30
N CYS A 7 -23.94 1.50 16.01
CA CYS A 7 -22.71 1.02 15.40
C CYS A 7 -21.65 2.11 15.41
N ARG A 8 -20.59 1.91 16.21
CA ARG A 8 -19.39 2.76 16.20
C ARG A 8 -18.35 2.18 15.26
N ILE A 9 -17.84 3.01 14.34
CA ILE A 9 -16.73 2.63 13.47
C ILE A 9 -15.43 2.96 14.20
N GLU A 10 -14.65 1.92 14.53
CA GLU A 10 -13.33 2.07 15.12
C GLU A 10 -12.24 1.73 14.11
N TRP A 11 -11.19 2.54 14.12
CA TRP A 11 -10.03 2.33 13.27
C TRP A 11 -8.95 1.59 14.07
N THR A 12 -8.63 0.37 13.66
CA THR A 12 -7.60 -0.45 14.30
C THR A 12 -6.19 -0.06 13.83
N ILE A 13 -6.05 0.30 12.55
CA ILE A 13 -4.79 0.68 11.94
C ILE A 13 -4.99 2.00 11.19
N ARG A 14 -4.07 2.97 11.38
CA ARG A 14 -3.98 4.22 10.63
C ARG A 14 -2.53 4.49 10.27
N ASN A 15 -2.26 4.93 9.05
CA ASN A 15 -0.91 5.21 8.55
C ASN A 15 0.05 4.02 8.76
N GLY A 16 -0.45 2.79 8.60
CA GLY A 16 0.33 1.58 8.84
C GLY A 16 0.63 1.25 10.30
N ILE A 17 0.12 2.04 11.27
CA ILE A 17 0.38 1.90 12.70
C ILE A 17 -0.89 1.44 13.42
N MET A 18 -0.73 0.51 14.37
CA MET A 18 -1.80 0.10 15.28
C MET A 18 -2.19 1.27 16.20
N VAL A 19 -3.48 1.65 16.16
CA VAL A 19 -4.03 2.78 16.93
C VAL A 19 -4.66 2.31 18.25
N ASP A 20 -5.29 1.13 18.21
CA ASP A 20 -5.96 0.54 19.36
C ASP A 20 -5.59 -0.94 19.47
N TYR A 21 -4.87 -1.27 20.54
CA TYR A 21 -4.39 -2.63 20.81
C TYR A 21 -5.54 -3.61 21.03
N GLU A 22 -6.50 -3.27 21.90
CA GLU A 22 -7.59 -4.18 22.26
C GLU A 22 -8.52 -4.50 21.09
N ILE A 23 -8.83 -3.48 20.30
CA ILE A 23 -9.67 -3.65 19.10
C ILE A 23 -8.90 -4.43 18.03
N THR A 24 -7.61 -4.13 17.82
CA THR A 24 -6.75 -4.87 16.89
C THR A 24 -6.66 -6.34 17.29
N LYS A 25 -6.41 -6.65 18.55
CA LYS A 25 -6.38 -8.02 19.08
C LYS A 25 -7.71 -8.77 18.83
N LYS A 26 -8.85 -8.12 19.09
CA LYS A 26 -10.18 -8.71 18.82
C LYS A 26 -10.39 -8.99 17.33
N MET A 27 -9.99 -8.06 16.47
CA MET A 27 -10.06 -8.21 15.02
C MET A 27 -9.19 -9.37 14.54
N LEU A 28 -7.93 -9.44 14.99
CA LEU A 28 -7.01 -10.52 14.65
C LEU A 28 -7.53 -11.87 15.11
N ARG A 29 -8.04 -11.96 16.34
CA ARG A 29 -8.68 -13.19 16.86
C ARG A 29 -9.88 -13.63 16.02
N TYR A 30 -10.70 -12.69 15.59
CA TYR A 30 -11.84 -12.99 14.71
C TYR A 30 -11.36 -13.61 13.38
N PHE A 31 -10.36 -13.02 12.74
CA PHE A 31 -9.84 -13.54 11.47
C PHE A 31 -9.12 -14.88 11.63
N ILE A 32 -8.31 -15.04 12.69
CA ILE A 32 -7.63 -16.30 12.99
C ILE A 32 -8.69 -17.41 13.20
N ASN A 33 -9.69 -17.19 14.05
CA ASN A 33 -10.74 -18.18 14.29
C ASN A 33 -11.54 -18.51 13.02
N LYS A 34 -11.80 -17.51 12.17
CA LYS A 34 -12.49 -17.72 10.90
C LYS A 34 -11.66 -18.55 9.92
N ALA A 35 -10.33 -18.39 9.94
CA ALA A 35 -9.42 -19.14 9.06
C ALA A 35 -9.22 -20.59 9.48
N ILE A 36 -9.05 -20.85 10.79
CA ILE A 36 -8.77 -22.20 11.30
C ILE A 36 -10.03 -23.07 11.47
N ARG A 37 -11.23 -22.48 11.41
CA ARG A 37 -12.55 -23.12 11.57
C ARG A 37 -12.61 -24.10 12.76
N HIS A 38 -12.34 -25.39 12.56
CA HIS A 38 -12.45 -26.42 13.58
C HIS A 38 -11.09 -27.05 13.98
N SER A 39 -9.98 -26.40 13.64
CA SER A 39 -8.65 -26.91 14.03
C SER A 39 -8.42 -26.74 15.54
N VAL A 40 -7.91 -27.78 16.18
CA VAL A 40 -7.54 -27.77 17.62
C VAL A 40 -6.15 -27.14 17.81
N SER A 41 -5.32 -27.10 16.76
CA SER A 41 -3.99 -26.54 16.83
C SER A 41 -3.97 -25.03 16.62
N ARG A 42 -3.11 -24.34 17.35
CA ARG A 42 -2.87 -22.90 17.13
C ARG A 42 -2.11 -22.71 15.82
N PRO A 43 -2.51 -21.73 14.98
CA PRO A 43 -1.91 -21.53 13.67
C PRO A 43 -0.57 -20.82 13.73
N THR A 44 0.27 -21.08 12.71
CA THR A 44 1.36 -20.19 12.33
C THR A 44 0.78 -19.03 11.52
N VAL A 45 1.17 -17.81 11.83
CA VAL A 45 0.68 -16.58 11.19
C VAL A 45 1.84 -15.81 10.58
N MET A 46 1.71 -15.40 9.32
CA MET A 46 2.60 -14.45 8.70
C MET A 46 1.84 -13.14 8.45
N MET A 47 2.45 -12.02 8.81
CA MET A 47 1.85 -10.70 8.65
C MET A 47 2.77 -9.77 7.87
N ALA A 48 2.22 -9.11 6.84
CA ALA A 48 2.91 -8.04 6.16
C ALA A 48 2.96 -6.78 7.03
N THR A 49 4.11 -6.13 7.06
CA THR A 49 4.33 -4.88 7.79
C THR A 49 4.82 -3.78 6.86
N PRO A 50 4.51 -2.50 7.15
CA PRO A 50 5.19 -1.39 6.50
C PRO A 50 6.70 -1.43 6.76
N CYS A 51 7.49 -0.86 5.84
CA CYS A 51 8.95 -0.80 6.00
C CYS A 51 9.34 0.10 7.19
N GLU A 52 8.73 1.27 7.31
CA GLU A 52 8.99 2.24 8.38
C GLU A 52 8.11 1.98 9.61
N ILE A 53 8.34 0.87 10.28
CA ILE A 53 7.65 0.50 11.52
C ILE A 53 8.65 0.45 12.69
N SER A 54 8.34 1.17 13.79
CA SER A 54 9.20 1.19 14.96
C SER A 54 9.24 -0.18 15.67
N SER A 55 10.33 -0.46 16.39
CA SER A 55 10.46 -1.69 17.18
C SER A 55 9.33 -1.85 18.20
N VAL A 56 8.85 -0.75 18.79
CA VAL A 56 7.73 -0.75 19.75
C VAL A 56 6.44 -1.20 19.08
N VAL A 57 6.11 -0.67 17.91
CA VAL A 57 4.90 -1.05 17.17
C VAL A 57 5.01 -2.49 16.68
N ARG A 58 6.19 -2.92 16.24
CA ARG A 58 6.47 -4.30 15.84
C ARG A 58 6.26 -5.28 17.00
N HIS A 59 6.78 -4.96 18.18
CA HIS A 59 6.57 -5.73 19.41
C HIS A 59 5.09 -5.83 19.77
N ALA A 60 4.38 -4.69 19.79
CA ALA A 60 2.95 -4.66 20.09
C ALA A 60 2.11 -5.48 19.09
N LEU A 61 2.52 -5.51 17.81
CA LEU A 61 1.85 -6.30 16.77
C LEU A 61 2.03 -7.80 17.00
N VAL A 62 3.27 -8.24 17.31
CA VAL A 62 3.57 -9.63 17.64
C VAL A 62 2.82 -10.07 18.89
N ASP A 63 2.80 -9.23 19.92
CA ASP A 63 2.06 -9.49 21.15
C ASP A 63 0.55 -9.62 20.91
N ALA A 64 -0.03 -8.72 20.11
CA ALA A 64 -1.45 -8.78 19.74
C ALA A 64 -1.80 -10.08 18.98
N LEU A 65 -0.92 -10.55 18.07
CA LEU A 65 -1.09 -11.80 17.33
C LEU A 65 -1.01 -13.03 18.26
N ALA A 66 -0.06 -13.05 19.19
CA ALA A 66 0.06 -14.12 20.18
C ALA A 66 -1.18 -14.21 21.08
N HIS A 67 -1.63 -13.08 21.61
CA HIS A 67 -2.85 -13.01 22.40
C HIS A 67 -4.13 -13.28 21.57
N ALA A 68 -4.08 -13.09 20.25
CA ALA A 68 -5.17 -13.49 19.35
C ALA A 68 -5.23 -14.99 19.12
N GLY A 69 -4.16 -15.74 19.45
CA GLY A 69 -4.14 -17.21 19.38
C GLY A 69 -3.13 -17.80 18.40
N ALA A 70 -2.24 -16.99 17.81
CA ALA A 70 -1.15 -17.49 16.99
C ALA A 70 -0.13 -18.27 17.83
N GLN A 71 0.42 -19.36 17.28
CA GLN A 71 1.50 -20.16 17.89
C GLN A 71 2.88 -19.67 17.45
N GLN A 72 3.05 -19.55 16.15
CA GLN A 72 4.25 -18.97 15.54
C GLN A 72 3.87 -17.74 14.76
N ILE A 73 4.70 -16.73 14.82
CA ILE A 73 4.45 -15.44 14.16
C ILE A 73 5.66 -15.09 13.32
N PHE A 74 5.41 -14.75 12.08
CA PHE A 74 6.40 -14.25 11.15
C PHE A 74 5.97 -12.91 10.60
N LEU A 75 6.92 -12.00 10.46
CA LEU A 75 6.74 -10.70 9.84
C LEU A 75 7.50 -10.64 8.52
N LEU A 76 6.92 -10.01 7.53
CA LEU A 76 7.49 -9.79 6.21
C LEU A 76 7.17 -8.38 5.75
N SER A 77 8.11 -7.66 5.14
CA SER A 77 7.82 -6.33 4.62
C SER A 77 6.80 -6.39 3.47
N ALA A 78 5.94 -5.38 3.38
CA ALA A 78 4.89 -5.35 2.38
C ALA A 78 5.42 -5.44 0.93
N PRO A 79 6.50 -4.73 0.53
CA PRO A 79 7.01 -4.85 -0.83
C PRO A 79 7.68 -6.20 -1.12
N ALA A 80 8.33 -6.86 -0.11
CA ALA A 80 8.83 -8.23 -0.29
C ALA A 80 7.67 -9.20 -0.50
N ALA A 81 6.63 -9.09 0.33
CA ALA A 81 5.42 -9.91 0.18
C ALA A 81 4.78 -9.67 -1.19
N ALA A 82 4.71 -8.43 -1.66
CA ALA A 82 4.14 -8.11 -2.97
C ALA A 82 4.91 -8.75 -4.13
N ALA A 83 6.25 -8.71 -4.10
CA ALA A 83 7.08 -9.36 -5.11
C ALA A 83 6.83 -10.87 -5.16
N ILE A 84 6.84 -11.55 -3.99
CA ILE A 84 6.54 -12.98 -3.88
C ILE A 84 5.13 -13.29 -4.38
N GLY A 85 4.14 -12.47 -4.00
CA GLY A 85 2.74 -12.64 -4.40
C GLY A 85 2.49 -12.46 -5.90
N ALA A 86 3.30 -11.60 -6.55
CA ALA A 86 3.32 -11.42 -7.99
C ALA A 86 4.02 -12.58 -8.74
N GLY A 87 4.59 -13.55 -8.02
CA GLY A 87 5.26 -14.70 -8.60
C GLY A 87 6.74 -14.47 -8.91
N VAL A 88 7.32 -13.37 -8.41
CA VAL A 88 8.74 -13.10 -8.59
C VAL A 88 9.55 -13.96 -7.62
N ILE A 89 10.58 -14.63 -8.13
CA ILE A 89 11.51 -15.42 -7.33
C ILE A 89 12.54 -14.45 -6.74
N ILE A 90 12.49 -14.28 -5.41
CA ILE A 90 13.25 -13.23 -4.71
C ILE A 90 14.60 -13.74 -4.16
N ASP A 91 14.81 -15.05 -4.15
CA ASP A 91 16.04 -15.72 -3.69
C ASP A 91 17.06 -15.97 -4.80
N THR A 92 16.89 -15.32 -5.95
CA THR A 92 17.87 -15.32 -7.07
C THR A 92 18.90 -14.21 -6.90
N PRO A 93 20.06 -14.31 -7.59
CA PRO A 93 21.04 -13.22 -7.62
C PRO A 93 20.56 -11.95 -8.30
N GLU A 94 19.51 -12.02 -9.11
CA GLU A 94 18.95 -10.87 -9.81
C GLU A 94 18.23 -9.92 -8.85
N ALA A 95 18.44 -8.61 -9.02
CA ALA A 95 17.78 -7.60 -8.21
C ALA A 95 16.30 -7.46 -8.58
N VAL A 96 15.46 -7.36 -7.56
CA VAL A 96 14.00 -7.18 -7.67
C VAL A 96 13.61 -5.86 -7.01
N LEU A 97 12.93 -4.97 -7.74
CA LEU A 97 12.35 -3.74 -7.22
C LEU A 97 10.83 -3.90 -7.09
N SER A 98 10.30 -3.64 -5.89
CA SER A 98 8.87 -3.75 -5.61
C SER A 98 8.37 -2.53 -4.85
N THR A 99 7.19 -2.03 -5.26
CA THR A 99 6.53 -0.88 -4.62
C THR A 99 5.06 -1.20 -4.35
N VAL A 100 4.62 -0.91 -3.13
CA VAL A 100 3.21 -1.07 -2.69
C VAL A 100 2.64 0.29 -2.37
N ILE A 101 1.64 0.75 -3.14
CA ILE A 101 0.91 2.00 -2.87
C ILE A 101 -0.44 1.65 -2.25
N GLY A 102 -0.49 1.69 -0.92
CA GLY A 102 -1.68 1.39 -0.14
C GLY A 102 -2.66 2.56 -0.03
N LYS A 103 -3.54 2.49 0.98
CA LYS A 103 -4.48 3.56 1.31
C LYS A 103 -3.79 4.72 2.04
N ASP A 104 -2.95 4.42 3.03
CA ASP A 104 -2.32 5.41 3.91
C ASP A 104 -0.79 5.43 3.79
N VAL A 105 -0.17 4.35 3.31
CA VAL A 105 1.29 4.13 3.28
C VAL A 105 1.71 3.67 1.90
N THR A 106 2.89 4.10 1.48
CA THR A 106 3.62 3.57 0.31
C THR A 106 4.96 3.06 0.78
N ASP A 107 5.24 1.80 0.45
CA ASP A 107 6.48 1.11 0.75
C ASP A 107 7.19 0.71 -0.54
N CYS A 108 8.51 0.79 -0.56
CA CYS A 108 9.35 0.42 -1.70
C CYS A 108 10.60 -0.30 -1.21
N GLY A 109 11.02 -1.36 -1.91
CA GLY A 109 12.21 -2.12 -1.56
C GLY A 109 12.93 -2.74 -2.76
N ILE A 110 14.25 -2.91 -2.62
CA ILE A 110 15.11 -3.70 -3.51
C ILE A 110 15.57 -4.94 -2.75
N TYR A 111 15.47 -6.07 -3.42
CA TYR A 111 15.84 -7.39 -2.92
C TYR A 111 16.82 -8.04 -3.89
N CYS A 112 17.76 -8.83 -3.35
CA CYS A 112 18.72 -9.59 -4.13
C CYS A 112 19.18 -10.80 -3.31
N ALA A 113 19.33 -11.95 -3.93
CA ALA A 113 19.80 -13.18 -3.28
C ALA A 113 19.06 -13.54 -1.97
N GLY A 114 17.75 -13.32 -1.92
CA GLY A 114 16.93 -13.59 -0.74
C GLY A 114 17.13 -12.62 0.43
N GLY A 115 17.80 -11.50 0.22
CA GLY A 115 18.04 -10.46 1.23
C GLY A 115 17.49 -9.10 0.85
N VAL A 116 17.38 -8.22 1.84
CA VAL A 116 17.02 -6.81 1.67
C VAL A 116 18.29 -6.03 1.31
N VAL A 117 18.27 -5.31 0.20
CA VAL A 117 19.29 -4.33 -0.17
C VAL A 117 18.96 -2.98 0.44
N GLU A 118 17.75 -2.50 0.20
CA GLU A 118 17.24 -1.25 0.76
C GLU A 118 15.71 -1.26 0.78
N GLU A 119 15.12 -0.77 1.87
CA GLU A 119 13.67 -0.60 2.02
C GLU A 119 13.36 0.74 2.67
N HIS A 120 12.34 1.43 2.13
CA HIS A 120 11.80 2.64 2.74
C HIS A 120 10.29 2.72 2.55
N GLY A 121 9.65 3.46 3.48
CA GLY A 121 8.22 3.76 3.42
C GLY A 121 7.95 5.26 3.63
N ILE A 122 6.78 5.71 3.21
CA ILE A 122 6.27 7.05 3.46
C ILE A 122 4.79 7.00 3.83
N SER A 123 4.36 7.93 4.69
CA SER A 123 2.94 8.15 5.01
C SER A 123 2.24 8.86 3.85
N PHE A 124 2.07 8.14 2.75
CA PHE A 124 1.41 8.57 1.53
C PHE A 124 0.63 7.39 0.94
N GLY A 125 -0.58 7.64 0.45
CA GLY A 125 -1.38 6.59 -0.20
C GLY A 125 -2.64 7.16 -0.84
N GLY A 126 -3.58 6.29 -1.18
CA GLY A 126 -4.83 6.65 -1.84
C GLY A 126 -5.62 7.74 -1.14
N LYS A 127 -5.58 7.78 0.21
CA LYS A 127 -6.23 8.81 1.00
C LYS A 127 -5.57 10.19 0.81
N THR A 128 -4.25 10.25 0.74
CA THR A 128 -3.51 11.50 0.47
C THR A 128 -3.85 12.05 -0.91
N ILE A 129 -4.06 11.15 -1.88
CA ILE A 129 -4.51 11.54 -3.23
C ILE A 129 -5.92 12.15 -3.18
N ASP A 130 -6.86 11.51 -2.46
CA ASP A 130 -8.24 12.02 -2.30
C ASP A 130 -8.24 13.42 -1.66
N GLU A 131 -7.43 13.63 -0.61
CA GLU A 131 -7.24 14.93 0.01
C GLU A 131 -6.63 15.95 -0.95
N GLY A 132 -5.67 15.54 -1.78
CA GLY A 132 -5.07 16.38 -2.82
C GLY A 132 -6.08 16.83 -3.87
N ILE A 133 -6.94 15.92 -4.33
CA ILE A 133 -8.05 16.23 -5.25
C ILE A 133 -9.02 17.24 -4.63
N ARG A 134 -9.42 17.02 -3.38
CA ARG A 134 -10.28 17.94 -2.65
C ARG A 134 -9.70 19.34 -2.56
N ARG A 135 -8.44 19.45 -2.14
CA ARG A 135 -7.72 20.73 -2.04
C ARG A 135 -7.63 21.44 -3.39
N PHE A 136 -7.38 20.69 -4.45
CA PHE A 136 -7.34 21.25 -5.80
C PHE A 136 -8.68 21.79 -6.24
N VAL A 137 -9.77 21.02 -6.06
CA VAL A 137 -11.15 21.46 -6.38
C VAL A 137 -11.51 22.70 -5.57
N GLN A 138 -11.17 22.71 -4.29
CA GLN A 138 -11.41 23.86 -3.42
C GLN A 138 -10.66 25.11 -3.87
N ALA A 139 -9.37 24.96 -4.18
CA ALA A 139 -8.53 26.10 -4.55
C ALA A 139 -8.90 26.68 -5.94
N LYS A 140 -9.17 25.80 -6.91
CA LYS A 140 -9.40 26.20 -8.29
C LYS A 140 -10.84 26.62 -8.58
N TYR A 141 -11.80 25.92 -7.98
CA TYR A 141 -13.22 26.10 -8.29
C TYR A 141 -14.04 26.68 -7.13
N HIS A 142 -13.39 26.97 -5.99
CA HIS A 142 -14.03 27.45 -4.76
C HIS A 142 -15.19 26.56 -4.29
N LEU A 143 -15.04 25.24 -4.50
CA LEU A 143 -16.06 24.24 -4.24
C LEU A 143 -15.56 23.22 -3.22
N MET A 144 -16.34 22.99 -2.17
CA MET A 144 -16.09 21.92 -1.20
C MET A 144 -16.78 20.64 -1.64
N ILE A 145 -15.99 19.57 -1.82
CA ILE A 145 -16.47 18.20 -2.10
C ILE A 145 -16.14 17.25 -0.94
N GLY A 146 -16.93 16.17 -0.81
CA GLY A 146 -16.71 15.13 0.19
C GLY A 146 -15.56 14.18 -0.17
N MET A 147 -15.00 13.46 0.85
CA MET A 147 -13.95 12.46 0.62
C MET A 147 -14.41 11.31 -0.29
N THR A 148 -15.63 10.83 -0.09
CA THR A 148 -16.22 9.77 -0.93
C THR A 148 -16.26 10.15 -2.41
N GLN A 149 -16.61 11.41 -2.69
CA GLN A 149 -16.64 11.90 -4.07
C GLN A 149 -15.23 12.04 -4.65
N ALA A 150 -14.26 12.52 -3.85
CA ALA A 150 -12.88 12.59 -4.30
C ALA A 150 -12.30 11.20 -4.59
N GLU A 151 -12.60 10.20 -3.77
CA GLU A 151 -12.22 8.80 -4.02
C GLU A 151 -12.88 8.25 -5.29
N GLN A 152 -14.17 8.54 -5.50
CA GLN A 152 -14.87 8.14 -6.73
C GLN A 152 -14.24 8.79 -7.97
N LEU A 153 -13.92 10.08 -7.92
CA LEU A 153 -13.22 10.78 -9.00
C LEU A 153 -11.88 10.11 -9.32
N LYS A 154 -11.07 9.83 -8.30
CA LYS A 154 -9.79 9.14 -8.46
C LYS A 154 -9.95 7.79 -9.17
N ARG A 155 -10.94 6.99 -8.77
CA ARG A 155 -11.12 5.61 -9.25
C ARG A 155 -11.71 5.51 -10.65
N GLU A 156 -12.60 6.42 -11.01
CA GLU A 156 -13.44 6.27 -12.19
C GLU A 156 -13.08 7.23 -13.33
N TRP A 157 -12.58 8.42 -12.99
CA TRP A 157 -12.51 9.52 -13.93
C TRP A 157 -11.12 10.08 -14.16
N ILE A 158 -10.16 9.83 -13.27
CA ILE A 158 -8.84 10.46 -13.37
C ILE A 158 -7.81 9.45 -13.86
N SER A 159 -7.09 9.82 -14.91
CA SER A 159 -5.86 9.16 -15.35
C SER A 159 -4.64 10.02 -15.02
N VAL A 160 -3.52 9.39 -14.70
CA VAL A 160 -2.25 10.07 -14.46
C VAL A 160 -1.63 10.56 -15.76
N VAL A 161 -1.83 9.79 -16.84
CA VAL A 161 -1.41 10.14 -18.21
C VAL A 161 -2.67 10.44 -19.03
N HIS A 162 -2.62 11.53 -19.79
CA HIS A 162 -3.76 11.89 -20.64
C HIS A 162 -3.80 10.96 -21.87
N THR A 163 -4.89 10.23 -22.03
CA THR A 163 -5.07 9.22 -23.09
C THR A 163 -5.64 9.75 -24.40
N GLY A 164 -5.71 11.08 -24.58
CA GLY A 164 -6.19 11.72 -25.81
C GLY A 164 -7.70 12.01 -25.85
N GLU A 165 -8.55 11.11 -25.37
CA GLU A 165 -9.99 11.36 -25.22
C GLU A 165 -10.28 12.03 -23.89
N SER A 166 -10.82 13.25 -23.93
CA SER A 166 -11.19 13.98 -22.73
C SER A 166 -12.59 13.59 -22.30
N ARG A 167 -12.70 12.65 -21.36
CA ARG A 167 -14.00 12.30 -20.76
C ARG A 167 -14.49 13.43 -19.88
N THR A 168 -15.79 13.75 -19.99
CA THR A 168 -16.46 14.76 -19.18
C THR A 168 -17.23 14.09 -18.04
N PHE A 169 -17.17 14.67 -16.85
CA PHE A 169 -17.90 14.22 -15.68
C PHE A 169 -18.37 15.37 -14.81
N THR A 170 -19.34 15.14 -13.96
CA THR A 170 -19.91 16.14 -13.07
C THR A 170 -19.52 15.90 -11.62
N ILE A 171 -19.21 16.97 -10.89
CA ILE A 171 -19.02 16.96 -9.46
C ILE A 171 -20.07 17.82 -8.77
N ARG A 172 -20.51 17.38 -7.60
CA ARG A 172 -21.43 18.13 -6.73
C ARG A 172 -20.68 18.64 -5.51
N GLY A 173 -20.89 19.87 -5.14
CA GLY A 173 -20.23 20.41 -3.96
C GLY A 173 -20.91 21.68 -3.48
N ARG A 174 -20.45 22.17 -2.33
CA ARG A 174 -20.94 23.44 -1.76
C ARG A 174 -19.96 24.54 -2.08
N ARG A 175 -20.48 25.63 -2.64
CA ARG A 175 -19.71 26.85 -2.87
C ARG A 175 -19.26 27.44 -1.54
N ILE A 176 -17.98 27.84 -1.46
CA ILE A 176 -17.40 28.32 -0.20
C ILE A 176 -18.03 29.64 0.25
N ALA A 177 -18.36 30.51 -0.71
CA ALA A 177 -18.84 31.87 -0.43
C ALA A 177 -20.20 31.93 0.27
N ASP A 178 -21.14 31.05 -0.10
CA ASP A 178 -22.56 31.11 0.31
C ASP A 178 -23.13 29.76 0.76
N GLY A 179 -22.33 28.66 0.68
CA GLY A 179 -22.77 27.32 1.05
C GLY A 179 -23.79 26.70 0.08
N VAL A 180 -24.08 27.33 -1.03
CA VAL A 180 -25.05 26.85 -2.03
C VAL A 180 -24.47 25.63 -2.73
N GLU A 181 -25.30 24.59 -2.91
CA GLU A 181 -24.93 23.40 -3.67
C GLU A 181 -24.91 23.73 -5.16
N ILE A 182 -23.79 23.38 -5.81
CA ILE A 182 -23.63 23.55 -7.25
C ILE A 182 -23.13 22.26 -7.89
N ILE A 183 -23.45 22.09 -9.17
CA ILE A 183 -22.93 21.04 -10.03
C ILE A 183 -21.96 21.69 -11.00
N LEU A 184 -20.73 21.14 -11.04
CA LEU A 184 -19.67 21.60 -11.95
C LEU A 184 -19.32 20.48 -12.90
N GLU A 185 -19.22 20.80 -14.19
CA GLU A 185 -18.74 19.91 -15.22
C GLU A 185 -17.23 20.08 -15.38
N LEU A 186 -16.50 18.97 -15.34
CA LEU A 186 -15.04 18.91 -15.48
C LEU A 186 -14.66 17.89 -16.54
N THR A 187 -13.44 18.02 -17.04
CA THR A 187 -12.83 17.03 -17.94
C THR A 187 -11.64 16.37 -17.24
N GLU A 188 -11.30 15.18 -17.68
CA GLU A 188 -10.10 14.46 -17.21
C GLU A 188 -8.83 15.34 -17.33
N ARG A 189 -8.69 16.09 -18.44
CA ARG A 189 -7.59 17.02 -18.69
C ARG A 189 -7.42 18.07 -17.58
N ASN A 190 -8.48 18.41 -16.87
CA ASN A 190 -8.40 19.36 -15.76
C ASN A 190 -7.67 18.82 -14.54
N LEU A 191 -7.64 17.49 -14.36
CA LEU A 191 -7.14 16.81 -13.15
C LEU A 191 -5.84 16.05 -13.33
N SER A 192 -5.53 15.53 -14.53
CA SER A 192 -4.30 14.76 -14.78
C SER A 192 -3.01 15.47 -14.35
N PRO A 193 -2.79 16.78 -14.63
CA PRO A 193 -1.55 17.45 -14.20
C PRO A 193 -1.39 17.54 -12.68
N ILE A 194 -2.52 17.67 -11.94
CA ILE A 194 -2.46 17.70 -10.48
C ILE A 194 -2.16 16.32 -9.90
N MET A 195 -2.63 15.24 -10.55
CA MET A 195 -2.32 13.88 -10.14
C MET A 195 -0.82 13.60 -10.16
N GLN A 196 -0.13 13.98 -11.23
CA GLN A 196 1.32 13.87 -11.33
C GLN A 196 2.04 14.61 -10.21
N ARG A 197 1.57 15.83 -9.86
CA ARG A 197 2.12 16.60 -8.75
C ARG A 197 1.88 15.93 -7.40
N ILE A 198 0.68 15.39 -7.17
CA ILE A 198 0.34 14.70 -5.91
C ILE A 198 1.19 13.44 -5.75
N LEU A 199 1.47 12.71 -6.84
CA LEU A 199 2.23 11.45 -6.84
C LEU A 199 3.75 11.64 -6.75
N GLN A 200 4.29 12.85 -6.87
CA GLN A 200 5.74 13.11 -6.80
C GLN A 200 6.45 12.48 -5.58
N PRO A 201 5.88 12.45 -4.35
CA PRO A 201 6.50 11.80 -3.20
C PRO A 201 6.78 10.30 -3.44
N VAL A 202 5.91 9.61 -4.18
CA VAL A 202 6.11 8.19 -4.55
C VAL A 202 7.34 8.03 -5.44
N VAL A 203 7.46 8.87 -6.47
CA VAL A 203 8.64 8.87 -7.36
C VAL A 203 9.93 9.16 -6.58
N GLN A 204 9.89 10.10 -5.64
CA GLN A 204 11.06 10.41 -4.81
C GLN A 204 11.43 9.25 -3.90
N LEU A 205 10.46 8.53 -3.33
CA LEU A 205 10.70 7.32 -2.56
C LEU A 205 11.38 6.25 -3.41
N ILE A 206 10.83 5.94 -4.59
CA ILE A 206 11.40 4.93 -5.48
C ILE A 206 12.84 5.30 -5.87
N LYS A 207 13.08 6.55 -6.27
CA LYS A 207 14.44 7.04 -6.62
C LYS A 207 15.39 6.97 -5.41
N LYS A 208 14.91 7.20 -4.17
CA LYS A 208 15.72 7.05 -2.97
C LYS A 208 16.19 5.61 -2.82
N VAL A 209 15.27 4.64 -2.94
CA VAL A 209 15.57 3.22 -2.83
C VAL A 209 16.51 2.77 -3.96
N MET A 210 16.26 3.19 -5.20
CA MET A 210 17.10 2.84 -6.36
C MET A 210 18.57 3.32 -6.25
N ARG A 211 18.84 4.36 -5.45
CA ARG A 211 20.23 4.86 -5.24
C ARG A 211 21.11 3.86 -4.49
N ALA A 212 20.53 2.90 -3.77
CA ALA A 212 21.29 1.85 -3.09
C ALA A 212 21.69 0.69 -4.01
N ALA A 213 21.15 0.63 -5.24
CA ALA A 213 21.49 -0.37 -6.22
C ALA A 213 22.94 -0.22 -6.73
N THR A 214 23.66 -1.34 -6.79
CA THR A 214 24.96 -1.39 -7.51
C THR A 214 24.73 -1.26 -9.02
N PRO A 215 25.81 -1.02 -9.81
CA PRO A 215 25.68 -1.01 -11.26
C PRO A 215 25.04 -2.29 -11.84
N GLU A 216 25.43 -3.45 -11.32
CA GLU A 216 24.90 -4.75 -11.75
C GLU A 216 23.41 -4.88 -11.42
N MET A 217 23.01 -4.48 -10.21
CA MET A 217 21.58 -4.44 -9.82
C MET A 217 20.79 -3.46 -10.69
N ALA A 218 21.37 -2.31 -11.04
CA ALA A 218 20.71 -1.34 -11.92
C ALA A 218 20.45 -1.91 -13.33
N GLU A 219 21.35 -2.75 -13.85
CA GLU A 219 21.16 -3.48 -15.10
C GLU A 219 20.00 -4.47 -14.99
N ASP A 220 19.91 -5.22 -13.88
CA ASP A 220 18.79 -6.11 -13.61
C ASP A 220 17.44 -5.35 -13.57
N LEU A 221 17.41 -4.19 -12.91
CA LEU A 221 16.20 -3.38 -12.82
C LEU A 221 15.77 -2.81 -14.17
N LEU A 222 16.71 -2.46 -15.04
CA LEU A 222 16.41 -2.03 -16.40
C LEU A 222 15.79 -3.15 -17.23
N LYS A 223 16.23 -4.39 -17.01
CA LYS A 223 15.75 -5.57 -17.72
C LYS A 223 14.43 -6.09 -17.16
N ASN A 224 14.36 -6.26 -15.84
CA ASN A 224 13.25 -6.95 -15.15
C ASN A 224 12.14 -5.99 -14.72
N GLY A 225 12.45 -4.68 -14.60
CA GLY A 225 11.49 -3.66 -14.20
C GLY A 225 11.16 -3.65 -12.72
N MET A 226 10.09 -2.93 -12.38
CA MET A 226 9.55 -2.78 -11.03
C MET A 226 8.15 -3.37 -10.96
N ILE A 227 7.88 -4.13 -9.89
CA ILE A 227 6.52 -4.57 -9.56
C ILE A 227 5.80 -3.46 -8.79
N LEU A 228 4.66 -3.04 -9.31
CA LEU A 228 3.79 -2.05 -8.68
C LEU A 228 2.52 -2.74 -8.16
N SER A 229 2.17 -2.50 -6.90
CA SER A 229 1.06 -3.15 -6.24
C SER A 229 0.34 -2.23 -5.25
N GLY A 230 -0.66 -2.77 -4.53
CA GLY A 230 -1.57 -2.02 -3.68
C GLY A 230 -2.76 -1.44 -4.44
N GLY A 231 -3.82 -1.05 -3.73
CA GLY A 231 -5.07 -0.61 -4.36
C GLY A 231 -4.92 0.64 -5.25
N THR A 232 -3.94 1.49 -4.96
CA THR A 232 -3.66 2.70 -5.75
C THR A 232 -2.96 2.40 -7.07
N ALA A 233 -2.33 1.22 -7.23
CA ALA A 233 -1.75 0.79 -8.50
C ALA A 233 -2.79 0.61 -9.63
N LYS A 234 -4.08 0.53 -9.28
CA LYS A 234 -5.18 0.51 -10.28
C LYS A 234 -5.48 1.86 -10.92
N LEU A 235 -4.81 2.92 -10.51
CA LEU A 235 -4.99 4.24 -11.09
C LEU A 235 -4.48 4.24 -12.53
N SER A 236 -5.36 4.63 -13.47
CA SER A 236 -5.06 4.59 -14.91
C SER A 236 -3.80 5.39 -15.26
N GLY A 237 -2.87 4.75 -15.98
CA GLY A 237 -1.62 5.34 -16.46
C GLY A 237 -0.58 5.63 -15.38
N ILE A 238 -0.73 5.09 -14.16
CA ILE A 238 0.25 5.30 -13.08
C ILE A 238 1.57 4.60 -13.38
N ASP A 239 1.51 3.41 -13.95
CA ASP A 239 2.65 2.60 -14.33
C ASP A 239 3.49 3.27 -15.44
N GLU A 240 2.86 3.70 -16.52
CA GLU A 240 3.50 4.45 -17.61
C GLU A 240 4.15 5.73 -17.09
N TRP A 241 3.43 6.47 -16.25
CA TRP A 241 3.95 7.70 -15.71
C TRP A 241 5.14 7.45 -14.77
N ILE A 242 5.04 6.50 -13.83
CA ILE A 242 6.16 6.17 -12.95
C ILE A 242 7.35 5.70 -13.78
N ALA A 243 7.16 4.80 -14.76
CA ALA A 243 8.21 4.31 -15.65
C ALA A 243 8.94 5.46 -16.34
N SER A 244 8.21 6.46 -16.85
CA SER A 244 8.80 7.67 -17.48
C SER A 244 9.63 8.50 -16.50
N GLN A 245 9.30 8.48 -15.20
CA GLN A 245 9.98 9.25 -14.17
C GLN A 245 11.25 8.58 -13.65
N ILE A 246 11.25 7.23 -13.57
CA ILE A 246 12.37 6.45 -12.98
C ILE A 246 13.29 5.82 -14.02
N GLY A 247 12.86 5.74 -15.26
CA GLY A 247 13.62 5.15 -16.37
C GLY A 247 13.71 3.62 -16.34
N VAL A 248 12.81 2.95 -15.58
CA VAL A 248 12.72 1.50 -15.44
C VAL A 248 11.30 1.06 -15.80
N PRO A 249 11.10 -0.05 -16.53
CA PRO A 249 9.76 -0.59 -16.79
C PRO A 249 8.99 -0.82 -15.49
N VAL A 250 7.68 -0.57 -15.51
CA VAL A 250 6.80 -0.77 -14.33
C VAL A 250 5.65 -1.70 -14.72
N PHE A 251 5.45 -2.74 -13.93
CA PHE A 251 4.43 -3.75 -14.14
C PHE A 251 3.48 -3.77 -12.96
N VAL A 252 2.20 -3.52 -13.21
CA VAL A 252 1.16 -3.66 -12.19
C VAL A 252 0.89 -5.14 -11.96
N ALA A 253 0.95 -5.58 -10.70
CA ALA A 253 0.66 -6.96 -10.34
C ALA A 253 -0.81 -7.31 -10.61
N ASP A 254 -1.08 -8.58 -10.93
CA ASP A 254 -2.44 -9.10 -10.99
C ASP A 254 -3.09 -8.99 -9.62
N GLU A 255 -4.36 -8.52 -9.56
CA GLU A 255 -5.08 -8.25 -8.30
C GLU A 255 -4.24 -7.47 -7.29
N PRO A 256 -3.75 -6.27 -7.65
CA PRO A 256 -2.70 -5.58 -6.91
C PRO A 256 -3.06 -5.26 -5.46
N GLU A 257 -4.34 -5.22 -5.12
CA GLU A 257 -4.84 -5.07 -3.74
C GLU A 257 -4.70 -6.33 -2.89
N ASN A 258 -4.62 -7.52 -3.50
CA ASN A 258 -4.55 -8.81 -2.81
C ASN A 258 -3.14 -9.42 -2.80
N VAL A 259 -2.25 -8.93 -3.66
CA VAL A 259 -0.95 -9.55 -3.93
C VAL A 259 -0.06 -9.65 -2.68
N VAL A 260 -0.10 -8.68 -1.77
CA VAL A 260 0.64 -8.71 -0.50
C VAL A 260 0.18 -9.89 0.38
N ALA A 261 -1.13 -10.07 0.52
CA ALA A 261 -1.68 -11.18 1.30
C ALA A 261 -1.36 -12.53 0.65
N LYS A 262 -1.45 -12.62 -0.68
CA LYS A 262 -1.03 -13.80 -1.45
C LYS A 262 0.44 -14.12 -1.23
N GLY A 263 1.31 -13.09 -1.22
CA GLY A 263 2.73 -13.23 -0.96
C GLY A 263 3.04 -13.74 0.45
N CYS A 264 2.36 -13.24 1.46
CA CYS A 264 2.47 -13.77 2.82
C CYS A 264 2.09 -15.26 2.88
N CYS A 265 1.03 -15.66 2.18
CA CYS A 265 0.61 -17.05 2.12
C CYS A 265 1.68 -17.96 1.46
N LEU A 266 2.25 -17.52 0.34
CA LEU A 266 3.31 -18.25 -0.36
C LEU A 266 4.62 -18.29 0.45
N ALA A 267 5.00 -17.18 1.07
CA ALA A 267 6.20 -17.09 1.91
C ALA A 267 6.09 -17.94 3.17
N LEU A 268 4.89 -18.08 3.75
CA LEU A 268 4.67 -18.93 4.91
C LEU A 268 5.06 -20.39 4.64
N GLY A 269 4.75 -20.92 3.45
CA GLY A 269 5.16 -22.25 3.01
C GLY A 269 6.67 -22.41 2.78
N ASN A 270 7.41 -21.30 2.63
CA ASN A 270 8.83 -21.24 2.32
C ASN A 270 9.65 -20.43 3.35
N ALA A 271 9.11 -20.15 4.53
CA ALA A 271 9.75 -19.28 5.53
C ALA A 271 11.17 -19.71 5.90
N VAL A 272 11.45 -21.02 5.90
CA VAL A 272 12.78 -21.59 6.16
C VAL A 272 13.79 -21.24 5.05
N ARG A 273 13.34 -20.99 3.83
CA ARG A 273 14.20 -20.64 2.67
C ARG A 273 14.47 -19.15 2.56
N LEU A 274 13.73 -18.32 3.29
CA LEU A 274 13.83 -16.87 3.25
C LEU A 274 14.20 -16.25 4.61
N PRO A 275 15.23 -16.78 5.31
CA PRO A 275 15.53 -16.37 6.69
C PRO A 275 16.02 -14.91 6.81
N MET A 276 16.48 -14.31 5.72
CA MET A 276 16.92 -12.91 5.69
C MET A 276 15.78 -11.92 5.46
N LEU A 277 14.66 -12.39 4.92
CA LEU A 277 13.47 -11.56 4.61
C LEU A 277 12.38 -11.74 5.67
N VAL A 278 12.25 -12.95 6.21
CA VAL A 278 11.20 -13.31 7.17
C VAL A 278 11.71 -13.13 8.58
N GLU A 279 11.12 -12.24 9.32
CA GLU A 279 11.45 -11.99 10.71
C GLU A 279 10.59 -12.86 11.63
N SER A 280 11.24 -13.68 12.50
CA SER A 280 10.54 -14.46 13.52
C SER A 280 10.08 -13.57 14.67
N GLY A 281 8.81 -13.71 15.06
CA GLY A 281 8.26 -13.04 16.24
C GLY A 281 8.90 -13.46 17.56
N GLU A 282 9.62 -14.59 17.60
CA GLU A 282 10.33 -15.06 18.81
C GLU A 282 11.37 -14.07 19.32
N LYS A 283 11.94 -13.24 18.45
CA LYS A 283 12.85 -12.14 18.85
C LYS A 283 12.21 -11.15 19.84
N TYR A 284 10.88 -11.10 19.88
CA TYR A 284 10.12 -10.16 20.71
C TYR A 284 9.58 -10.78 21.99
N TYR A 285 9.74 -12.12 22.20
CA TYR A 285 9.36 -12.80 23.43
C TYR A 285 10.52 -13.01 24.42
N GLY A 286 11.76 -12.76 24.01
CA GLY A 286 12.97 -13.03 24.79
C GLY A 286 13.28 -12.04 25.91
N GLY A 287 12.31 -11.32 26.43
CA GLY A 287 12.48 -10.30 27.47
C GLY A 287 11.53 -10.41 28.67
N ILE A 288 11.05 -11.63 29.02
CA ILE A 288 10.34 -11.89 30.29
C ILE A 288 11.15 -12.88 31.12
#